data_29d9df40429f7a71d3ccec6bd7cf8ba6
#
_entry.id   29d9df40429f7a71d3ccec6bd7cf8ba6
#
_cell.length_a   1.000
_cell.length_b   1.000
_cell.length_c   1.000
_cell.angle_alpha   90.00
_cell.angle_beta   90.00
_cell.angle_gamma   90.00
#
_symmetry.space_group_name_H-M   'P 1'
#
loop_
_entity.id
_entity.type
_entity.pdbx_description
1 polymer ?
#
loop_
_entity_poly.entity_id
_entity_poly.type
_entity_poly.pdbx_seq_one_letter_code
_entity_poly.pdbx_strand_id
1 'polypeptide(L)'
;SNRAYKDYKKVGIYDYYPLQWEMLKNSYITSGKDAATAASLATSKIGSTLKYNPFVGVADDAIVGTDGKLNSSADALKWGDDLDWEDAAFKTGYRQEYNLSYNTKTEKSDTYASVGYLNDDGYMIKTDFERYSGRLNYNVYPTKWFKTGLNLGVTRTVSNYSTSDSGNSSSYSNLTRFIRTMAPIYPVHKHDLETGAYLDANGKATTDPGEYIYDYEGTRLSNNGRDAIAETEFNQRELVRVNQTGHTYLTLTPVEGLNLTANYSINNIDYRRKVYENPYVGDGTAGPGRLNQMSTRTLTQTFNQLITYSKSIGNHNFDVLLGHENYSYKYEYLYGMKTQETVSGMYEFGNFVNISSLSSYTDTYKKEGYFGRINYDYAHKYYASLSYRHDGSSRFAKENRWGNFWSFGAGWRISEEAFMKDVKWVNNLKLRASYGETGNDNILDSDGDPDYYPYQTLYGLGYKNGSEAGAYFTVIANPSLKWETQISTDIALEFGLFDCLTGTIEYFKKDSKDLLFDV
;
A
#
# COMPACT_ATOMS: atom_id res chain seq x y z
N SER A 1 -5.74 -22.69 7.20
CA SER A 1 -6.99 -21.96 7.42
C SER A 1 -6.71 -20.69 8.21
N ASN A 2 -7.33 -19.59 7.83
CA ASN A 2 -7.24 -18.31 8.49
C ASN A 2 -8.50 -18.08 9.31
N ARG A 3 -8.34 -17.64 10.57
CA ARG A 3 -9.46 -17.32 11.48
C ARG A 3 -9.20 -16.00 12.16
N ALA A 4 -10.27 -15.25 12.46
CA ALA A 4 -10.18 -14.06 13.30
C ALA A 4 -9.81 -14.44 14.75
N TYR A 5 -8.96 -13.64 15.36
CA TYR A 5 -8.62 -13.78 16.78
C TYR A 5 -9.52 -12.85 17.60
N LYS A 6 -10.21 -13.42 18.60
CA LYS A 6 -11.06 -12.67 19.54
C LYS A 6 -10.22 -12.36 20.80
N ASP A 7 -9.85 -11.10 21.00
CA ASP A 7 -8.95 -10.63 22.05
C ASP A 7 -9.66 -9.81 23.17
N TYR A 8 -10.97 -9.66 23.09
CA TYR A 8 -11.75 -8.85 24.04
C TYR A 8 -13.10 -9.50 24.36
N LYS A 9 -13.63 -9.17 25.55
CA LYS A 9 -15.00 -9.53 25.95
C LYS A 9 -15.91 -8.33 25.78
N LYS A 10 -17.01 -8.52 25.09
CA LYS A 10 -18.12 -7.55 25.07
C LYS A 10 -18.97 -7.71 26.33
N VAL A 11 -19.62 -6.63 26.71
CA VAL A 11 -20.68 -6.68 27.70
C VAL A 11 -21.84 -7.53 27.16
N GLY A 12 -22.32 -8.47 27.96
CA GLY A 12 -23.44 -9.31 27.60
C GLY A 12 -24.79 -8.54 27.61
N ILE A 13 -25.80 -9.11 26.95
CA ILE A 13 -27.12 -8.50 26.82
C ILE A 13 -27.76 -8.23 28.19
N TYR A 14 -27.59 -9.13 29.17
CA TYR A 14 -28.13 -9.03 30.51
C TYR A 14 -27.47 -7.93 31.35
N ASP A 15 -26.20 -7.66 31.15
CA ASP A 15 -25.47 -6.60 31.85
C ASP A 15 -25.64 -5.25 31.13
N TYR A 16 -25.92 -5.26 29.84
CA TYR A 16 -26.02 -4.04 29.03
C TYR A 16 -27.18 -3.13 29.46
N TYR A 17 -28.37 -3.70 29.73
CA TYR A 17 -29.54 -2.93 30.14
C TYR A 17 -29.35 -2.23 31.49
N PRO A 18 -28.88 -2.87 32.57
CA PRO A 18 -28.54 -2.20 33.83
C PRO A 18 -27.57 -1.05 33.67
N LEU A 19 -26.51 -1.23 32.85
CA LEU A 19 -25.54 -0.17 32.56
C LEU A 19 -26.18 1.02 31.81
N GLN A 20 -27.03 0.76 30.83
CA GLN A 20 -27.72 1.81 30.10
C GLN A 20 -28.77 2.53 30.99
N TRP A 21 -29.42 1.82 31.88
CA TRP A 21 -30.30 2.39 32.87
C TRP A 21 -29.53 3.33 33.82
N GLU A 22 -28.38 2.91 34.33
CA GLU A 22 -27.52 3.75 35.17
C GLU A 22 -27.09 5.02 34.44
N MET A 23 -26.70 4.90 33.19
CA MET A 23 -26.35 6.05 32.35
C MET A 23 -27.51 7.03 32.20
N LEU A 24 -28.72 6.54 31.92
CA LEU A 24 -29.95 7.36 31.83
C LEU A 24 -30.27 8.04 33.16
N LYS A 25 -30.24 7.31 34.27
CA LYS A 25 -30.46 7.84 35.61
C LYS A 25 -29.48 8.97 35.93
N ASN A 26 -28.18 8.75 35.67
CA ASN A 26 -27.16 9.76 35.92
C ASN A 26 -27.37 11.01 35.04
N SER A 27 -27.77 10.84 33.78
CA SER A 27 -28.13 11.95 32.89
C SER A 27 -29.32 12.77 33.46
N TYR A 28 -30.36 12.14 33.99
CA TYR A 28 -31.46 12.83 34.62
C TYR A 28 -31.05 13.56 35.89
N ILE A 29 -30.20 12.98 36.74
CA ILE A 29 -29.62 13.64 37.92
C ILE A 29 -28.84 14.90 37.49
N THR A 30 -28.00 14.78 36.49
CA THR A 30 -27.23 15.92 35.95
C THR A 30 -28.16 17.02 35.40
N SER A 31 -29.34 16.65 34.90
CA SER A 31 -30.35 17.60 34.44
C SER A 31 -31.21 18.19 35.58
N GLY A 32 -30.86 17.93 36.85
CA GLY A 32 -31.48 18.53 38.03
C GLY A 32 -32.66 17.74 38.63
N LYS A 33 -32.84 16.46 38.26
CA LYS A 33 -33.84 15.58 38.91
C LYS A 33 -33.28 14.97 40.19
N ASP A 34 -34.11 14.79 41.19
CA ASP A 34 -33.75 14.02 42.38
C ASP A 34 -33.56 12.53 42.03
N ALA A 35 -32.85 11.77 42.86
CA ALA A 35 -32.47 10.39 42.61
C ALA A 35 -33.66 9.43 42.39
N ALA A 36 -34.77 9.64 43.10
CA ALA A 36 -35.94 8.77 42.98
C ALA A 36 -36.70 9.03 41.68
N THR A 37 -36.88 10.30 41.32
CA THR A 37 -37.49 10.72 40.05
C THR A 37 -36.62 10.28 38.87
N ALA A 38 -35.29 10.43 38.97
CA ALA A 38 -34.34 10.01 37.92
C ALA A 38 -34.40 8.48 37.70
N ALA A 39 -34.47 7.68 38.76
CA ALA A 39 -34.59 6.23 38.67
C ALA A 39 -35.91 5.81 37.99
N SER A 40 -37.04 6.42 38.38
CA SER A 40 -38.36 6.15 37.78
C SER A 40 -38.38 6.52 36.28
N LEU A 41 -37.81 7.64 35.91
CA LEU A 41 -37.67 8.06 34.51
C LEU A 41 -36.78 7.11 33.71
N ALA A 42 -35.64 6.70 34.26
CA ALA A 42 -34.75 5.75 33.60
C ALA A 42 -35.45 4.42 33.32
N THR A 43 -36.17 3.87 34.31
CA THR A 43 -36.97 2.64 34.17
C THR A 43 -38.05 2.78 33.07
N SER A 44 -38.83 3.85 33.11
CA SER A 44 -39.93 4.04 32.15
C SER A 44 -39.48 4.37 30.72
N LYS A 45 -38.24 4.84 30.55
CA LYS A 45 -37.72 5.30 29.24
C LYS A 45 -36.69 4.39 28.59
N ILE A 46 -36.18 3.38 29.31
CA ILE A 46 -35.08 2.57 28.78
C ILE A 46 -35.43 1.83 27.48
N GLY A 47 -36.59 1.19 27.40
CA GLY A 47 -37.05 0.49 26.20
C GLY A 47 -37.21 1.45 25.01
N SER A 48 -37.92 2.58 25.24
CA SER A 48 -38.10 3.60 24.20
C SER A 48 -36.80 4.28 23.77
N THR A 49 -35.79 4.34 24.64
CA THR A 49 -34.45 4.90 24.32
C THR A 49 -33.66 3.94 23.48
N LEU A 50 -33.61 2.66 23.86
CA LEU A 50 -32.85 1.63 23.15
C LEU A 50 -33.55 1.12 21.89
N LYS A 51 -34.86 1.34 21.73
CA LYS A 51 -35.72 0.97 20.59
C LYS A 51 -35.94 -0.54 20.39
N TYR A 52 -35.15 -1.37 20.98
CA TYR A 52 -35.22 -2.83 20.88
C TYR A 52 -35.40 -3.43 22.26
N ASN A 53 -36.39 -4.32 22.41
CA ASN A 53 -36.59 -5.11 23.60
C ASN A 53 -36.48 -6.60 23.22
N PRO A 54 -35.33 -7.21 23.46
CA PRO A 54 -35.09 -8.60 23.07
C PRO A 54 -35.74 -9.61 24.00
N PHE A 55 -36.31 -9.19 25.15
CA PHE A 55 -36.82 -10.11 26.15
C PHE A 55 -38.27 -10.53 25.84
N VAL A 56 -38.54 -11.82 25.94
CA VAL A 56 -39.90 -12.39 25.78
C VAL A 56 -40.73 -12.06 27.01
N GLY A 57 -41.95 -11.53 26.79
CA GLY A 57 -42.93 -11.30 27.86
C GLY A 57 -42.59 -10.18 28.85
N VAL A 58 -41.59 -9.36 28.59
CA VAL A 58 -41.22 -8.21 29.42
C VAL A 58 -41.60 -6.92 28.71
N ALA A 59 -42.34 -6.04 29.35
CA ALA A 59 -42.74 -4.76 28.80
C ALA A 59 -41.55 -3.78 28.77
N ASP A 60 -41.55 -2.84 27.81
CA ASP A 60 -40.47 -1.87 27.58
C ASP A 60 -40.13 -0.99 28.79
N ASP A 61 -41.13 -0.67 29.59
CA ASP A 61 -41.03 0.12 30.82
C ASP A 61 -40.76 -0.72 32.08
N ALA A 62 -40.58 -2.02 31.93
CA ALA A 62 -40.34 -2.97 33.00
C ALA A 62 -39.07 -3.80 32.84
N ILE A 63 -38.20 -3.48 31.85
CA ILE A 63 -36.95 -4.23 31.58
C ILE A 63 -35.96 -4.11 32.75
N VAL A 64 -35.82 -2.91 33.31
CA VAL A 64 -34.97 -2.66 34.49
C VAL A 64 -35.80 -1.97 35.57
N GLY A 65 -35.75 -2.50 36.78
CA GLY A 65 -36.43 -1.93 37.92
C GLY A 65 -35.85 -0.58 38.37
N THR A 66 -36.59 0.13 39.23
CA THR A 66 -36.10 1.40 39.82
C THR A 66 -34.90 1.21 40.76
N ASP A 67 -34.61 -0.02 41.14
CA ASP A 67 -33.38 -0.43 41.85
C ASP A 67 -32.16 -0.67 40.93
N GLY A 68 -32.35 -0.53 39.63
CA GLY A 68 -31.29 -0.72 38.62
C GLY A 68 -31.03 -2.17 38.25
N LYS A 69 -31.82 -3.11 38.75
CA LYS A 69 -31.69 -4.54 38.43
C LYS A 69 -32.54 -4.92 37.24
N LEU A 70 -32.02 -5.84 36.43
CA LEU A 70 -32.76 -6.44 35.34
C LEU A 70 -33.99 -7.18 35.91
N ASN A 71 -35.13 -7.12 35.21
CA ASN A 71 -36.33 -7.85 35.55
C ASN A 71 -36.05 -9.36 35.63
N SER A 72 -36.51 -10.00 36.70
CA SER A 72 -36.26 -11.44 36.90
C SER A 72 -36.91 -12.35 35.85
N SER A 73 -37.88 -11.84 35.09
CA SER A 73 -38.51 -12.55 33.96
C SER A 73 -37.78 -12.31 32.63
N ALA A 74 -36.69 -11.52 32.60
CA ALA A 74 -35.93 -11.24 31.41
C ALA A 74 -34.87 -12.34 31.17
N ASP A 75 -35.30 -13.57 30.95
CA ASP A 75 -34.47 -14.78 30.80
C ASP A 75 -34.47 -15.36 29.38
N ALA A 76 -35.57 -15.18 28.63
CA ALA A 76 -35.70 -15.66 27.26
C ALA A 76 -35.59 -14.51 26.24
N LEU A 77 -34.89 -14.77 25.14
CA LEU A 77 -34.62 -13.78 24.08
C LEU A 77 -35.45 -14.08 22.82
N LYS A 78 -36.01 -13.04 22.20
CA LYS A 78 -36.77 -13.09 20.95
C LYS A 78 -35.88 -13.43 19.74
N TRP A 79 -34.61 -12.94 19.71
CA TRP A 79 -33.62 -13.13 18.62
C TRP A 79 -32.23 -13.44 19.18
N GLY A 80 -32.17 -14.32 20.19
CA GLY A 80 -30.90 -14.64 20.86
C GLY A 80 -29.88 -15.35 20.00
N ASP A 81 -30.31 -15.97 18.92
CA ASP A 81 -29.48 -16.66 17.90
C ASP A 81 -28.90 -15.72 16.83
N ASP A 82 -29.33 -14.44 16.79
CA ASP A 82 -28.93 -13.47 15.75
C ASP A 82 -28.18 -12.24 16.33
N LEU A 83 -27.48 -12.40 17.45
CA LEU A 83 -26.76 -11.32 18.13
C LEU A 83 -25.23 -11.36 17.93
N ASP A 84 -24.70 -12.40 17.30
CA ASP A 84 -23.25 -12.52 17.05
C ASP A 84 -22.83 -11.85 15.74
N TRP A 85 -22.61 -10.56 15.81
CA TRP A 85 -22.09 -9.75 14.71
C TRP A 85 -20.70 -10.18 14.24
N GLU A 86 -19.91 -10.86 15.09
CA GLU A 86 -18.60 -11.37 14.70
C GLU A 86 -18.74 -12.62 13.83
N ASP A 87 -19.69 -13.50 14.15
CA ASP A 87 -19.98 -14.67 13.34
C ASP A 87 -20.51 -14.28 11.94
N ALA A 88 -21.34 -13.24 11.87
CA ALA A 88 -21.82 -12.70 10.61
C ALA A 88 -20.74 -12.03 9.75
N ALA A 89 -19.68 -11.48 10.40
CA ALA A 89 -18.60 -10.77 9.70
C ALA A 89 -17.41 -11.63 9.34
N PHE A 90 -17.22 -12.77 10.04
CA PHE A 90 -16.02 -13.60 9.92
C PHE A 90 -16.36 -15.03 9.51
N LYS A 91 -15.54 -15.56 8.64
CA LYS A 91 -15.57 -16.95 8.17
C LYS A 91 -14.23 -17.63 8.39
N THR A 92 -14.18 -18.93 8.18
CA THR A 92 -12.90 -19.63 8.08
C THR A 92 -12.38 -19.49 6.66
N GLY A 93 -11.24 -18.83 6.50
CA GLY A 93 -10.56 -18.69 5.23
C GLY A 93 -9.61 -19.84 4.94
N TYR A 94 -9.28 -20.03 3.66
CA TYR A 94 -8.39 -21.06 3.17
C TYR A 94 -7.33 -20.47 2.27
N ARG A 95 -6.09 -20.94 2.42
CA ARG A 95 -4.99 -20.58 1.54
C ARG A 95 -4.47 -21.83 0.82
N GLN A 96 -4.34 -21.73 -0.49
CA GLN A 96 -3.80 -22.75 -1.37
C GLN A 96 -2.72 -22.12 -2.26
N GLU A 97 -1.57 -22.77 -2.34
CA GLU A 97 -0.46 -22.28 -3.17
C GLU A 97 0.18 -23.46 -3.90
N TYR A 98 0.32 -23.31 -5.21
CA TYR A 98 0.93 -24.30 -6.09
C TYR A 98 2.02 -23.62 -6.90
N ASN A 99 3.22 -24.18 -6.83
CA ASN A 99 4.37 -23.70 -7.58
C ASN A 99 5.03 -24.86 -8.32
N LEU A 100 5.25 -24.67 -9.61
CA LEU A 100 6.02 -25.58 -10.44
C LEU A 100 7.21 -24.84 -11.01
N SER A 101 8.39 -25.40 -10.89
CA SER A 101 9.60 -24.84 -11.47
C SER A 101 10.42 -25.89 -12.19
N TYR A 102 11.08 -25.43 -13.25
CA TYR A 102 12.03 -26.22 -14.04
C TYR A 102 13.35 -25.47 -14.13
N ASN A 103 14.43 -26.17 -13.89
CA ASN A 103 15.79 -25.64 -13.96
C ASN A 103 16.68 -26.60 -14.75
N THR A 104 17.41 -26.08 -15.73
CA THR A 104 18.40 -26.84 -16.48
C THR A 104 19.61 -25.97 -16.79
N LYS A 105 20.78 -26.59 -16.79
CA LYS A 105 22.05 -25.96 -17.13
C LYS A 105 22.86 -26.87 -18.05
N THR A 106 23.36 -26.30 -19.12
CA THR A 106 24.31 -26.91 -20.05
C THR A 106 25.60 -26.08 -20.11
N GLU A 107 26.58 -26.51 -20.88
CA GLU A 107 27.78 -25.71 -21.10
C GLU A 107 27.50 -24.39 -21.84
N LYS A 108 26.42 -24.33 -22.62
CA LYS A 108 26.09 -23.20 -23.50
C LYS A 108 24.84 -22.43 -23.12
N SER A 109 24.08 -22.92 -22.12
CA SER A 109 22.85 -22.25 -21.69
C SER A 109 22.48 -22.62 -20.27
N ASP A 110 21.79 -21.74 -19.60
CA ASP A 110 21.00 -22.03 -18.41
C ASP A 110 19.57 -21.50 -18.55
N THR A 111 18.62 -22.26 -18.04
CA THR A 111 17.21 -21.95 -18.13
C THR A 111 16.57 -22.19 -16.79
N TYR A 112 15.79 -21.23 -16.33
CA TYR A 112 14.86 -21.36 -15.24
C TYR A 112 13.48 -20.93 -15.71
N ALA A 113 12.49 -21.77 -15.51
CA ALA A 113 11.07 -21.43 -15.76
C ALA A 113 10.24 -21.78 -14.53
N SER A 114 9.26 -20.98 -14.20
CA SER A 114 8.32 -21.29 -13.13
C SER A 114 6.94 -20.74 -13.41
N VAL A 115 5.93 -21.43 -12.91
CA VAL A 115 4.54 -20.98 -12.86
C VAL A 115 4.04 -21.17 -11.43
N GLY A 116 3.24 -20.22 -10.96
CA GLY A 116 2.67 -20.24 -9.62
C GLY A 116 1.22 -19.79 -9.62
N TYR A 117 0.44 -20.43 -8.78
CA TYR A 117 -0.93 -20.06 -8.44
C TYR A 117 -1.08 -19.96 -6.93
N LEU A 118 -1.69 -18.88 -6.45
CA LEU A 118 -2.08 -18.69 -5.06
C LEU A 118 -3.53 -18.24 -5.02
N ASN A 119 -4.33 -18.90 -4.20
CA ASN A 119 -5.63 -18.45 -3.74
C ASN A 119 -5.61 -18.33 -2.21
N ASP A 120 -5.94 -17.17 -1.69
CA ASP A 120 -6.05 -16.88 -0.26
C ASP A 120 -7.43 -16.31 0.02
N ASP A 121 -8.35 -17.18 0.44
CA ASP A 121 -9.68 -16.79 0.89
C ASP A 121 -9.58 -16.22 2.31
N GLY A 122 -9.97 -14.95 2.48
CA GLY A 122 -9.82 -14.21 3.72
C GLY A 122 -10.78 -14.69 4.82
N TYR A 123 -10.48 -14.37 6.06
CA TYR A 123 -11.36 -14.67 7.19
C TYR A 123 -12.50 -13.66 7.36
N MET A 124 -12.48 -12.53 6.68
CA MET A 124 -13.60 -11.58 6.61
C MET A 124 -14.47 -11.88 5.38
N ILE A 125 -15.77 -11.60 5.48
CA ILE A 125 -16.68 -11.72 4.34
C ILE A 125 -16.20 -10.86 3.16
N LYS A 126 -16.44 -11.31 1.91
CA LYS A 126 -16.06 -10.61 0.66
C LYS A 126 -14.58 -10.24 0.55
N THR A 127 -13.69 -10.96 1.23
CA THR A 127 -12.24 -10.77 1.07
C THR A 127 -11.60 -12.02 0.50
N ASP A 128 -10.88 -11.84 -0.58
CA ASP A 128 -10.08 -12.88 -1.22
C ASP A 128 -8.92 -12.27 -2.01
N PHE A 129 -7.91 -13.08 -2.27
CA PHE A 129 -6.75 -12.72 -3.05
C PHE A 129 -6.33 -13.88 -3.94
N GLU A 130 -6.28 -13.63 -5.24
CA GLU A 130 -5.73 -14.57 -6.22
C GLU A 130 -4.45 -14.02 -6.85
N ARG A 131 -3.48 -14.90 -7.09
CA ARG A 131 -2.25 -14.55 -7.82
C ARG A 131 -1.87 -15.65 -8.79
N TYR A 132 -1.69 -15.26 -10.03
CA TYR A 132 -1.05 -16.05 -11.08
C TYR A 132 0.32 -15.45 -11.37
N SER A 133 1.35 -16.27 -11.45
CA SER A 133 2.71 -15.81 -11.75
C SER A 133 3.40 -16.74 -12.73
N GLY A 134 4.20 -16.16 -13.61
CA GLY A 134 5.07 -16.84 -14.53
C GLY A 134 6.44 -16.18 -14.60
N ARG A 135 7.50 -16.96 -14.66
CA ARG A 135 8.87 -16.47 -14.81
C ARG A 135 9.65 -17.34 -15.78
N LEU A 136 10.43 -16.70 -16.64
CA LEU A 136 11.40 -17.34 -17.52
C LEU A 136 12.73 -16.57 -17.41
N ASN A 137 13.80 -17.26 -17.05
CA ASN A 137 15.16 -16.77 -17.16
C ASN A 137 15.90 -17.70 -18.12
N TYR A 138 16.46 -17.16 -19.19
CA TYR A 138 17.17 -17.90 -20.20
C TYR A 138 18.45 -17.18 -20.56
N ASN A 139 19.61 -17.79 -20.28
CA ASN A 139 20.91 -17.28 -20.63
C ASN A 139 21.58 -18.21 -21.62
N VAL A 140 22.28 -17.64 -22.60
CA VAL A 140 22.95 -18.39 -23.68
C VAL A 140 24.39 -17.89 -23.81
N TYR A 141 25.29 -18.85 -23.92
CA TYR A 141 26.74 -18.67 -24.08
C TYR A 141 27.23 -19.34 -25.38
N PRO A 142 26.85 -18.80 -26.55
CA PRO A 142 27.13 -19.47 -27.84
C PRO A 142 28.64 -19.63 -28.09
N THR A 143 29.43 -18.66 -27.62
CA THR A 143 30.87 -18.64 -27.71
C THR A 143 31.48 -18.07 -26.43
N LYS A 144 32.82 -18.19 -26.27
CA LYS A 144 33.54 -17.59 -25.11
C LYS A 144 33.52 -16.07 -25.09
N TRP A 145 33.32 -15.43 -26.24
CA TRP A 145 33.35 -13.98 -26.40
C TRP A 145 31.94 -13.35 -26.46
N PHE A 146 30.89 -14.15 -26.48
CA PHE A 146 29.52 -13.66 -26.61
C PHE A 146 28.56 -14.37 -25.62
N LYS A 147 27.82 -13.57 -24.89
CA LYS A 147 26.69 -14.06 -24.05
C LYS A 147 25.49 -13.12 -24.15
N THR A 148 24.31 -13.70 -24.04
CA THR A 148 23.05 -12.96 -24.00
C THR A 148 22.06 -13.65 -23.09
N GLY A 149 21.06 -12.92 -22.62
CA GLY A 149 20.03 -13.49 -21.77
C GLY A 149 18.73 -12.71 -21.86
N LEU A 150 17.67 -13.41 -21.46
CA LEU A 150 16.30 -12.89 -21.40
C LEU A 150 15.69 -13.31 -20.07
N ASN A 151 15.22 -12.35 -19.28
CA ASN A 151 14.47 -12.59 -18.07
C ASN A 151 13.08 -11.98 -18.24
N LEU A 152 12.05 -12.80 -18.16
CA LEU A 152 10.65 -12.38 -18.24
C LEU A 152 9.92 -12.75 -16.96
N GLY A 153 9.06 -11.87 -16.51
CA GLY A 153 8.17 -12.11 -15.38
C GLY A 153 6.78 -11.54 -15.67
N VAL A 154 5.76 -12.28 -15.34
CA VAL A 154 4.38 -11.81 -15.34
C VAL A 154 3.70 -12.22 -14.06
N THR A 155 2.99 -11.29 -13.45
CA THR A 155 2.17 -11.56 -12.27
C THR A 155 0.83 -10.84 -12.44
N ARG A 156 -0.26 -11.60 -12.33
CA ARG A 156 -1.61 -11.05 -12.24
C ARG A 156 -2.16 -11.32 -10.86
N THR A 157 -2.63 -10.29 -10.17
CA THR A 157 -3.36 -10.42 -8.90
C THR A 157 -4.76 -9.87 -9.04
N VAL A 158 -5.69 -10.52 -8.36
CA VAL A 158 -7.06 -10.04 -8.13
C VAL A 158 -7.28 -10.02 -6.63
N SER A 159 -7.77 -8.90 -6.11
CA SER A 159 -8.14 -8.77 -4.70
C SER A 159 -9.55 -8.24 -4.58
N ASN A 160 -10.38 -8.91 -3.81
CA ASN A 160 -11.61 -8.36 -3.28
C ASN A 160 -11.40 -7.98 -1.82
N TYR A 161 -11.98 -6.86 -1.39
CA TYR A 161 -11.76 -6.36 -0.03
C TYR A 161 -13.00 -5.66 0.53
N SER A 162 -13.21 -5.78 1.84
CA SER A 162 -14.42 -5.31 2.51
C SER A 162 -14.35 -3.87 3.02
N THR A 163 -13.13 -3.33 3.23
CA THR A 163 -12.94 -2.00 3.84
C THR A 163 -12.60 -0.93 2.82
N SER A 164 -12.82 0.34 3.17
CA SER A 164 -12.39 1.47 2.35
C SER A 164 -10.86 1.54 2.23
N ASP A 165 -10.36 2.03 1.10
CA ASP A 165 -8.93 2.18 0.80
C ASP A 165 -8.17 3.06 1.80
N SER A 166 -8.88 3.95 2.52
CA SER A 166 -8.24 4.90 3.42
C SER A 166 -7.55 4.28 4.62
N GLY A 167 -7.74 2.97 4.88
CA GLY A 167 -7.20 2.31 6.08
C GLY A 167 -7.66 2.97 7.38
N ASN A 168 -8.59 3.91 7.30
CA ASN A 168 -9.05 4.73 8.42
C ASN A 168 -9.82 3.87 9.41
N SER A 169 -9.20 3.59 10.55
CA SER A 169 -9.81 2.83 11.63
C SER A 169 -11.06 3.49 12.23
N SER A 170 -11.27 4.79 11.99
CA SER A 170 -12.45 5.54 12.44
C SER A 170 -13.60 5.53 11.44
N SER A 171 -13.42 5.01 10.23
CA SER A 171 -14.49 4.93 9.21
C SER A 171 -15.64 4.04 9.67
N TYR A 172 -16.87 4.48 9.43
CA TYR A 172 -18.09 3.70 9.71
C TYR A 172 -18.22 2.46 8.83
N SER A 173 -17.59 2.44 7.66
CA SER A 173 -17.51 1.28 6.76
C SER A 173 -16.44 0.26 7.18
N ASN A 174 -15.65 0.54 8.23
CA ASN A 174 -14.69 -0.41 8.76
C ASN A 174 -15.41 -1.51 9.53
N LEU A 175 -15.46 -2.71 8.96
CA LEU A 175 -16.19 -3.85 9.49
C LEU A 175 -15.76 -4.22 10.92
N THR A 176 -14.45 -4.25 11.19
CA THR A 176 -13.93 -4.57 12.52
C THR A 176 -14.35 -3.54 13.57
N ARG A 177 -14.29 -2.24 13.25
CA ARG A 177 -14.78 -1.18 14.13
C ARG A 177 -16.27 -1.31 14.37
N PHE A 178 -17.03 -1.51 13.30
CA PHE A 178 -18.49 -1.62 13.37
C PHE A 178 -18.93 -2.74 14.31
N ILE A 179 -18.44 -3.97 14.11
CA ILE A 179 -18.81 -5.11 14.96
C ILE A 179 -18.35 -4.94 16.42
N ARG A 180 -17.21 -4.25 16.67
CA ARG A 180 -16.73 -3.96 18.02
C ARG A 180 -17.58 -2.94 18.76
N THR A 181 -18.15 -1.98 18.05
CA THR A 181 -18.98 -0.90 18.63
C THR A 181 -20.48 -1.21 18.66
N MET A 182 -20.89 -2.33 18.06
CA MET A 182 -22.29 -2.75 18.07
C MET A 182 -22.71 -3.22 19.46
N ALA A 183 -23.84 -2.68 19.95
CA ALA A 183 -24.39 -3.09 21.21
C ALA A 183 -25.02 -4.52 21.14
N PRO A 184 -24.96 -5.29 22.23
CA PRO A 184 -25.32 -6.72 22.23
C PRO A 184 -26.82 -7.00 22.13
N ILE A 185 -27.65 -5.97 21.96
CA ILE A 185 -29.12 -6.07 21.92
C ILE A 185 -29.69 -6.01 20.50
N TYR A 186 -28.88 -5.53 19.53
CA TYR A 186 -29.33 -5.35 18.15
C TYR A 186 -29.05 -6.60 17.34
N PRO A 187 -30.07 -7.16 16.65
CA PRO A 187 -29.86 -8.31 15.78
C PRO A 187 -29.15 -7.92 14.50
N VAL A 188 -28.55 -8.90 13.83
CA VAL A 188 -27.92 -8.75 12.52
C VAL A 188 -28.98 -8.61 11.43
N HIS A 189 -30.02 -9.44 11.50
CA HIS A 189 -31.11 -9.45 10.54
C HIS A 189 -32.37 -8.76 11.11
N LYS A 190 -33.28 -8.46 10.24
CA LYS A 190 -34.54 -7.81 10.60
C LYS A 190 -35.52 -8.84 11.20
N HIS A 191 -36.04 -8.50 12.36
CA HIS A 191 -37.03 -9.31 13.09
C HIS A 191 -38.34 -8.55 13.31
N ASP A 192 -39.41 -9.31 13.44
CA ASP A 192 -40.62 -8.82 14.07
C ASP A 192 -40.35 -8.57 15.56
N LEU A 193 -40.51 -7.32 16.03
CA LEU A 193 -40.11 -6.92 17.37
C LEU A 193 -41.01 -7.48 18.47
N GLU A 194 -42.21 -7.98 18.13
CA GLU A 194 -43.13 -8.59 19.09
C GLU A 194 -42.88 -10.09 19.21
N THR A 195 -42.82 -10.79 18.09
CA THR A 195 -42.71 -12.25 18.05
C THR A 195 -41.28 -12.77 18.02
N GLY A 196 -40.32 -11.95 17.55
CA GLY A 196 -38.93 -12.36 17.33
C GLY A 196 -38.71 -13.15 16.04
N ALA A 197 -39.71 -13.29 15.18
CA ALA A 197 -39.56 -14.00 13.91
C ALA A 197 -38.67 -13.21 12.91
N TYR A 198 -37.82 -13.91 12.15
CA TYR A 198 -37.10 -13.32 11.04
C TYR A 198 -38.06 -12.83 9.96
N LEU A 199 -37.73 -11.73 9.30
CA LEU A 199 -38.54 -11.14 8.24
C LEU A 199 -37.86 -11.24 6.88
N ASP A 200 -38.66 -11.52 5.84
CA ASP A 200 -38.27 -11.42 4.43
C ASP A 200 -38.33 -9.98 3.92
N ALA A 201 -37.96 -9.77 2.64
CA ALA A 201 -37.99 -8.45 2.00
C ALA A 201 -39.37 -7.79 1.91
N ASN A 202 -40.46 -8.57 2.09
CA ASN A 202 -41.86 -8.09 2.12
C ASN A 202 -42.34 -7.83 3.53
N GLY A 203 -41.51 -8.03 4.57
CA GLY A 203 -41.86 -7.91 5.97
C GLY A 203 -42.69 -9.06 6.51
N LYS A 204 -42.71 -10.21 5.85
CA LYS A 204 -43.40 -11.42 6.27
C LYS A 204 -42.44 -12.33 7.04
N ALA A 205 -42.97 -12.97 8.10
CA ALA A 205 -42.19 -13.95 8.86
C ALA A 205 -41.73 -15.13 7.97
N THR A 206 -40.46 -15.45 8.05
CA THR A 206 -39.82 -16.56 7.31
C THR A 206 -38.90 -17.37 8.20
N THR A 207 -38.72 -18.64 7.85
CA THR A 207 -37.74 -19.55 8.46
C THR A 207 -36.66 -19.99 7.48
N ASP A 208 -36.67 -19.45 6.25
CA ASP A 208 -35.65 -19.71 5.24
C ASP A 208 -34.50 -18.71 5.40
N PRO A 209 -33.27 -19.13 5.77
CA PRO A 209 -32.13 -18.25 5.91
C PRO A 209 -31.76 -17.51 4.62
N GLY A 210 -32.14 -18.03 3.46
CA GLY A 210 -31.91 -17.36 2.16
C GLY A 210 -32.80 -16.14 1.94
N GLU A 211 -33.86 -15.98 2.74
CA GLU A 211 -34.80 -14.85 2.68
C GLU A 211 -34.54 -13.80 3.76
N TYR A 212 -33.64 -14.05 4.73
CA TYR A 212 -33.34 -13.10 5.81
C TYR A 212 -32.74 -11.82 5.24
N ILE A 213 -33.25 -10.68 5.70
CA ILE A 213 -32.73 -9.36 5.33
C ILE A 213 -31.99 -8.72 6.48
N TYR A 214 -30.94 -7.95 6.20
CA TYR A 214 -30.19 -7.22 7.23
C TYR A 214 -31.02 -6.09 7.85
N ASP A 215 -30.82 -5.82 9.14
CA ASP A 215 -31.54 -4.75 9.89
C ASP A 215 -30.83 -3.39 9.72
N TYR A 216 -30.64 -2.92 8.48
CA TYR A 216 -29.96 -1.64 8.21
C TYR A 216 -30.91 -0.43 8.31
N GLU A 217 -32.21 -0.62 8.34
CA GLU A 217 -33.22 0.43 8.52
C GLU A 217 -33.53 0.70 9.98
N GLY A 218 -33.15 -0.19 10.89
CA GLY A 218 -33.43 -0.11 12.31
C GLY A 218 -32.79 1.10 12.99
N THR A 219 -33.55 1.70 13.95
CA THR A 219 -33.05 2.84 14.73
C THR A 219 -32.22 2.33 15.91
N ARG A 220 -30.91 2.62 15.90
CA ARG A 220 -29.94 2.22 16.93
C ARG A 220 -29.33 3.43 17.62
N LEU A 221 -28.91 3.31 18.89
CA LEU A 221 -28.18 4.38 19.58
C LEU A 221 -26.79 4.62 19.01
N SER A 222 -26.15 3.56 18.53
CA SER A 222 -24.84 3.62 17.87
C SER A 222 -24.94 3.08 16.45
N ASN A 223 -24.12 3.63 15.55
CA ASN A 223 -24.10 3.25 14.14
C ASN A 223 -25.45 3.37 13.42
N ASN A 224 -26.30 4.32 13.86
CA ASN A 224 -27.62 4.54 13.27
C ASN A 224 -27.51 4.90 11.77
N GLY A 225 -28.32 4.26 10.93
CA GLY A 225 -28.29 4.45 9.48
C GLY A 225 -27.07 3.80 8.79
N ARG A 226 -26.31 2.97 9.50
CA ARG A 226 -25.15 2.24 8.95
C ARG A 226 -25.23 0.76 9.34
N ASP A 227 -24.89 -0.10 8.39
CA ASP A 227 -24.69 -1.53 8.63
C ASP A 227 -23.52 -2.02 7.78
N ALA A 228 -22.35 -2.15 8.41
CA ALA A 228 -21.13 -2.49 7.67
C ALA A 228 -21.14 -3.93 7.12
N ILE A 229 -21.94 -4.84 7.66
CA ILE A 229 -22.12 -6.19 7.11
C ILE A 229 -22.96 -6.10 5.83
N ALA A 230 -24.15 -5.48 5.90
CA ALA A 230 -24.99 -5.27 4.73
C ALA A 230 -24.27 -4.46 3.64
N GLU A 231 -23.56 -3.38 4.01
CA GLU A 231 -22.74 -2.63 3.08
C GLU A 231 -21.68 -3.52 2.40
N THR A 232 -20.99 -4.38 3.15
CA THR A 232 -19.99 -5.30 2.62
C THR A 232 -20.60 -6.33 1.67
N GLU A 233 -21.78 -6.87 2.01
CA GLU A 233 -22.46 -7.86 1.18
C GLU A 233 -23.00 -7.26 -0.13
N PHE A 234 -23.54 -6.05 -0.09
CA PHE A 234 -24.15 -5.40 -1.25
C PHE A 234 -23.14 -4.66 -2.12
N ASN A 235 -22.03 -4.21 -1.56
CA ASN A 235 -20.98 -3.50 -2.27
C ASN A 235 -20.04 -4.48 -2.99
N GLN A 236 -19.38 -3.98 -4.05
CA GLN A 236 -18.29 -4.70 -4.69
C GLN A 236 -17.05 -3.83 -4.72
N ARG A 237 -15.91 -4.41 -4.34
CA ARG A 237 -14.60 -3.75 -4.36
C ARG A 237 -13.57 -4.72 -4.91
N GLU A 238 -13.22 -4.52 -6.16
CA GLU A 238 -12.26 -5.36 -6.89
C GLU A 238 -11.04 -4.54 -7.29
N LEU A 239 -9.88 -5.14 -7.12
CA LEU A 239 -8.59 -4.64 -7.53
C LEU A 239 -7.89 -5.68 -8.39
N VAL A 240 -7.59 -5.33 -9.63
CA VAL A 240 -6.78 -6.16 -10.54
C VAL A 240 -5.47 -5.46 -10.82
N ARG A 241 -4.36 -6.16 -10.59
CA ARG A 241 -3.03 -5.67 -10.94
C ARG A 241 -2.31 -6.68 -11.82
N VAL A 242 -1.77 -6.21 -12.93
CA VAL A 242 -0.90 -6.99 -13.82
C VAL A 242 0.47 -6.32 -13.83
N ASN A 243 1.49 -7.06 -13.44
CA ASN A 243 2.88 -6.63 -13.48
C ASN A 243 3.64 -7.47 -14.50
N GLN A 244 4.27 -6.83 -15.48
CA GLN A 244 5.04 -7.44 -16.55
C GLN A 244 6.45 -6.87 -16.49
N THR A 245 7.44 -7.73 -16.27
CA THR A 245 8.85 -7.35 -16.23
C THR A 245 9.61 -8.05 -17.34
N GLY A 246 10.48 -7.32 -18.00
CA GLY A 246 11.37 -7.85 -19.01
C GLY A 246 12.78 -7.29 -18.81
N HIS A 247 13.79 -8.14 -18.91
CA HIS A 247 15.17 -7.72 -18.95
C HIS A 247 15.92 -8.57 -19.96
N THR A 248 16.66 -7.93 -20.87
CA THR A 248 17.53 -8.60 -21.82
C THR A 248 18.90 -7.92 -21.81
N TYR A 249 19.92 -8.70 -22.05
CA TYR A 249 21.27 -8.18 -22.16
C TYR A 249 22.05 -8.89 -23.27
N LEU A 250 23.04 -8.18 -23.78
CA LEU A 250 24.02 -8.65 -24.72
C LEU A 250 25.39 -8.23 -24.21
N THR A 251 26.33 -9.19 -24.07
CA THR A 251 27.71 -8.92 -23.69
C THR A 251 28.66 -9.50 -24.72
N LEU A 252 29.57 -8.68 -25.20
CA LEU A 252 30.70 -9.05 -26.04
C LEU A 252 32.00 -8.95 -25.23
N THR A 253 32.85 -9.96 -25.31
CA THR A 253 34.19 -9.98 -24.68
C THR A 253 35.27 -10.10 -25.79
N PRO A 254 35.59 -8.98 -26.48
CA PRO A 254 36.48 -9.01 -27.65
C PRO A 254 37.89 -9.45 -27.32
N VAL A 255 38.36 -9.09 -26.13
CA VAL A 255 39.67 -9.49 -25.58
C VAL A 255 39.51 -9.78 -24.09
N GLU A 256 40.39 -10.55 -23.51
CA GLU A 256 40.36 -10.91 -22.10
C GLU A 256 40.33 -9.66 -21.20
N GLY A 257 39.41 -9.62 -20.29
CA GLY A 257 39.20 -8.51 -19.35
C GLY A 257 38.29 -7.39 -19.88
N LEU A 258 38.05 -7.26 -21.20
CA LEU A 258 37.19 -6.24 -21.79
C LEU A 258 35.77 -6.80 -22.07
N ASN A 259 34.74 -6.22 -21.43
CA ASN A 259 33.36 -6.53 -21.76
C ASN A 259 32.62 -5.28 -22.24
N LEU A 260 31.86 -5.46 -23.31
CA LEU A 260 30.92 -4.47 -23.85
C LEU A 260 29.50 -5.03 -23.60
N THR A 261 28.73 -4.37 -22.76
CA THR A 261 27.39 -4.86 -22.37
C THR A 261 26.34 -3.83 -22.72
N ALA A 262 25.27 -4.27 -23.37
CA ALA A 262 24.02 -3.52 -23.52
C ALA A 262 22.92 -4.23 -22.75
N ASN A 263 22.19 -3.50 -21.89
CA ASN A 263 21.07 -3.99 -21.13
C ASN A 263 19.81 -3.19 -21.46
N TYR A 264 18.69 -3.87 -21.59
CA TYR A 264 17.38 -3.24 -21.69
C TYR A 264 16.43 -3.86 -20.69
N SER A 265 15.80 -3.02 -19.90
CA SER A 265 14.79 -3.42 -18.90
C SER A 265 13.49 -2.68 -19.13
N ILE A 266 12.39 -3.40 -18.98
CA ILE A 266 11.03 -2.86 -19.04
C ILE A 266 10.25 -3.37 -17.85
N ASN A 267 9.48 -2.48 -17.22
CA ASN A 267 8.49 -2.82 -16.21
C ASN A 267 7.19 -2.10 -16.54
N ASN A 268 6.12 -2.87 -16.78
CA ASN A 268 4.79 -2.37 -17.03
C ASN A 268 3.86 -2.86 -15.93
N ILE A 269 3.20 -1.92 -15.24
CA ILE A 269 2.22 -2.20 -14.20
C ILE A 269 0.90 -1.60 -14.65
N ASP A 270 -0.08 -2.47 -14.92
CA ASP A 270 -1.47 -2.10 -15.14
C ASP A 270 -2.24 -2.36 -13.84
N TYR A 271 -2.95 -1.36 -13.35
CA TYR A 271 -3.76 -1.40 -12.15
C TYR A 271 -5.18 -0.94 -12.49
N ARG A 272 -6.17 -1.73 -12.08
CA ARG A 272 -7.57 -1.41 -12.25
C ARG A 272 -8.29 -1.62 -10.94
N ARG A 273 -9.04 -0.61 -10.52
CA ARG A 273 -9.90 -0.66 -9.35
C ARG A 273 -11.34 -0.38 -9.77
N LYS A 274 -12.25 -1.23 -9.32
CA LYS A 274 -13.69 -1.07 -9.46
C LYS A 274 -14.31 -1.06 -8.07
N VAL A 275 -15.06 -0.02 -7.74
CA VAL A 275 -15.80 0.09 -6.48
C VAL A 275 -17.24 0.45 -6.80
N TYR A 276 -18.13 -0.44 -6.42
CA TYR A 276 -19.57 -0.22 -6.44
C TYR A 276 -20.06 -0.10 -4.99
N GLU A 277 -20.90 0.89 -4.74
CA GLU A 277 -21.60 1.13 -3.49
C GLU A 277 -23.10 1.14 -3.76
N ASN A 278 -23.80 0.31 -3.01
CA ASN A 278 -25.20 0.02 -3.20
C ASN A 278 -26.12 1.22 -2.85
N PRO A 279 -27.37 1.26 -3.37
CA PRO A 279 -28.30 2.36 -3.12
C PRO A 279 -29.07 2.22 -1.78
N TYR A 280 -28.91 1.12 -1.04
CA TYR A 280 -29.79 0.77 0.08
C TYR A 280 -29.23 1.19 1.43
N VAL A 281 -27.94 1.04 1.64
CA VAL A 281 -27.28 1.31 2.92
C VAL A 281 -25.87 1.87 2.70
N GLY A 282 -25.44 2.79 3.56
CA GLY A 282 -24.10 3.36 3.53
C GLY A 282 -23.92 4.55 2.59
N ASP A 283 -22.69 4.74 2.11
CA ASP A 283 -22.31 5.94 1.36
C ASP A 283 -22.95 6.03 -0.03
N GLY A 284 -23.37 4.89 -0.61
CA GLY A 284 -24.01 4.86 -1.91
C GLY A 284 -25.46 5.37 -1.91
N THR A 285 -26.09 5.53 -0.75
CA THR A 285 -27.50 5.99 -0.63
C THR A 285 -27.71 7.42 -1.08
N ALA A 286 -26.68 8.28 -0.91
CA ALA A 286 -26.76 9.70 -1.26
C ALA A 286 -26.92 9.96 -2.78
N GLY A 287 -26.54 9.00 -3.62
CA GLY A 287 -26.67 9.10 -5.06
C GLY A 287 -27.21 7.80 -5.66
N PRO A 288 -28.38 7.30 -5.29
CA PRO A 288 -28.91 5.93 -5.39
C PRO A 288 -28.03 4.95 -6.19
N GLY A 289 -27.03 4.39 -5.50
CA GLY A 289 -25.97 3.60 -6.12
C GLY A 289 -24.83 4.45 -6.70
N ARG A 290 -23.59 4.05 -6.48
CA ARG A 290 -22.38 4.73 -6.95
C ARG A 290 -21.39 3.73 -7.49
N LEU A 291 -20.89 3.99 -8.69
CA LEU A 291 -19.80 3.22 -9.31
C LEU A 291 -18.62 4.13 -9.58
N ASN A 292 -17.45 3.77 -9.09
CA ASN A 292 -16.20 4.35 -9.55
C ASN A 292 -15.26 3.29 -10.12
N GLN A 293 -14.55 3.70 -11.17
CA GLN A 293 -13.51 2.88 -11.78
C GLN A 293 -12.26 3.73 -11.97
N MET A 294 -11.13 3.16 -11.63
CA MET A 294 -9.81 3.76 -11.83
C MET A 294 -8.93 2.79 -12.60
N SER A 295 -8.22 3.31 -13.59
CA SER A 295 -7.21 2.58 -14.33
C SER A 295 -5.92 3.39 -14.31
N THR A 296 -4.82 2.78 -13.89
CA THR A 296 -3.49 3.38 -14.03
C THR A 296 -2.56 2.43 -14.76
N ARG A 297 -1.66 3.01 -15.54
CA ARG A 297 -0.58 2.28 -16.19
C ARG A 297 0.74 2.97 -15.92
N THR A 298 1.68 2.24 -15.35
CA THR A 298 3.04 2.70 -15.12
C THR A 298 3.99 1.93 -16.02
N LEU A 299 4.66 2.62 -16.94
CA LEU A 299 5.67 2.05 -17.82
C LEU A 299 7.03 2.65 -17.50
N THR A 300 7.95 1.79 -17.05
CA THR A 300 9.34 2.17 -16.79
C THR A 300 10.25 1.41 -17.75
N GLN A 301 11.17 2.13 -18.40
CA GLN A 301 12.16 1.56 -19.31
C GLN A 301 13.55 2.07 -18.94
N THR A 302 14.51 1.18 -18.93
CA THR A 302 15.92 1.52 -18.71
C THR A 302 16.77 0.86 -19.80
N PHE A 303 17.58 1.65 -20.47
CA PHE A 303 18.56 1.15 -21.43
C PHE A 303 19.93 1.66 -21.02
N ASN A 304 20.88 0.75 -20.80
CA ASN A 304 22.25 1.14 -20.50
C ASN A 304 23.28 0.38 -21.33
N GLN A 305 24.39 1.05 -21.62
CA GLN A 305 25.56 0.52 -22.30
C GLN A 305 26.74 0.67 -21.36
N LEU A 306 27.47 -0.43 -21.16
CA LEU A 306 28.59 -0.50 -20.23
C LEU A 306 29.83 -1.04 -20.95
N ILE A 307 30.94 -0.41 -20.68
CA ILE A 307 32.26 -0.89 -21.05
C ILE A 307 32.99 -1.16 -19.74
N THR A 308 33.38 -2.41 -19.50
CA THR A 308 34.19 -2.77 -18.34
C THR A 308 35.53 -3.37 -18.79
N TYR A 309 36.61 -2.95 -18.15
CA TYR A 309 37.91 -3.52 -18.37
C TYR A 309 38.61 -3.81 -17.06
N SER A 310 38.99 -5.06 -16.86
CA SER A 310 39.70 -5.53 -15.66
C SER A 310 41.03 -6.14 -16.08
N LYS A 311 42.14 -5.70 -15.46
CA LYS A 311 43.48 -6.17 -15.77
C LYS A 311 44.35 -6.21 -14.52
N SER A 312 45.11 -7.30 -14.38
CA SER A 312 46.17 -7.43 -13.38
C SER A 312 47.53 -7.51 -14.09
N ILE A 313 48.49 -6.69 -13.65
CA ILE A 313 49.86 -6.64 -14.18
C ILE A 313 50.81 -6.66 -12.97
N GLY A 314 51.40 -7.81 -12.66
CA GLY A 314 52.18 -7.97 -11.43
C GLY A 314 51.35 -7.69 -10.19
N ASN A 315 51.74 -6.69 -9.40
CA ASN A 315 51.02 -6.26 -8.20
C ASN A 315 49.95 -5.18 -8.45
N HIS A 316 49.76 -4.75 -9.69
CA HIS A 316 48.82 -3.70 -10.06
C HIS A 316 47.53 -4.31 -10.59
N ASN A 317 46.40 -3.97 -9.96
CA ASN A 317 45.06 -4.37 -10.41
C ASN A 317 44.26 -3.14 -10.79
N PHE A 318 43.65 -3.17 -11.97
CA PHE A 318 42.81 -2.11 -12.51
C PHE A 318 41.44 -2.65 -12.85
N ASP A 319 40.43 -1.91 -12.48
CA ASP A 319 39.04 -2.12 -12.89
C ASP A 319 38.45 -0.80 -13.35
N VAL A 320 38.06 -0.73 -14.62
CA VAL A 320 37.51 0.47 -15.26
C VAL A 320 36.12 0.18 -15.75
N LEU A 321 35.19 1.08 -15.44
CA LEU A 321 33.81 1.08 -15.93
C LEU A 321 33.55 2.42 -16.62
N LEU A 322 32.99 2.37 -17.84
CA LEU A 322 32.33 3.50 -18.49
C LEU A 322 30.89 3.10 -18.80
N GLY A 323 29.97 4.00 -18.60
CA GLY A 323 28.56 3.72 -18.78
C GLY A 323 27.79 4.90 -19.33
N HIS A 324 26.74 4.57 -20.06
CA HIS A 324 25.67 5.48 -20.46
C HIS A 324 24.33 4.83 -20.13
N GLU A 325 23.40 5.59 -19.60
CA GLU A 325 22.07 5.12 -19.18
C GLU A 325 20.97 6.09 -19.60
N ASN A 326 19.91 5.54 -20.17
CA ASN A 326 18.66 6.23 -20.39
C ASN A 326 17.57 5.58 -19.54
N TYR A 327 16.84 6.40 -18.79
CA TYR A 327 15.68 6.02 -18.02
C TYR A 327 14.45 6.79 -18.51
N SER A 328 13.33 6.08 -18.67
CA SER A 328 12.05 6.66 -19.05
C SER A 328 10.93 6.10 -18.14
N TYR A 329 10.15 6.98 -17.59
CA TYR A 329 8.96 6.69 -16.80
C TYR A 329 7.75 7.37 -17.45
N LYS A 330 6.65 6.64 -17.57
CA LYS A 330 5.35 7.14 -18.00
C LYS A 330 4.28 6.61 -17.08
N TYR A 331 3.47 7.49 -16.54
CA TYR A 331 2.29 7.18 -15.74
C TYR A 331 1.05 7.71 -16.43
N GLU A 332 0.06 6.84 -16.64
CA GLU A 332 -1.24 7.17 -17.23
C GLU A 332 -2.31 6.90 -16.20
N TYR A 333 -3.17 7.86 -15.95
CA TYR A 333 -4.28 7.81 -15.01
C TYR A 333 -5.60 8.08 -15.71
N LEU A 334 -6.60 7.25 -15.42
CA LEU A 334 -7.98 7.43 -15.84
C LEU A 334 -8.89 7.09 -14.65
N TYR A 335 -9.78 8.00 -14.31
CA TYR A 335 -10.78 7.83 -13.26
C TYR A 335 -12.15 8.31 -13.74
N GLY A 336 -13.20 7.55 -13.37
CA GLY A 336 -14.57 7.96 -13.54
C GLY A 336 -15.42 7.56 -12.34
N MET A 337 -16.40 8.38 -11.99
CA MET A 337 -17.43 8.10 -11.02
C MET A 337 -18.80 8.53 -11.54
N LYS A 338 -19.76 7.61 -11.47
CA LYS A 338 -21.16 7.87 -11.79
C LYS A 338 -22.07 7.40 -10.66
N THR A 339 -23.23 8.04 -10.56
CA THR A 339 -24.24 7.76 -9.54
C THR A 339 -25.61 7.53 -10.20
N GLN A 340 -26.56 7.05 -9.43
CA GLN A 340 -27.93 6.73 -9.80
C GLN A 340 -27.97 5.55 -10.79
N GLU A 341 -27.93 4.34 -10.21
CA GLU A 341 -28.06 3.11 -11.00
C GLU A 341 -29.48 2.90 -11.53
N THR A 342 -29.60 2.28 -12.68
CA THR A 342 -30.87 1.98 -13.34
C THR A 342 -31.35 0.57 -12.97
N VAL A 343 -30.43 -0.40 -12.95
CA VAL A 343 -30.71 -1.81 -12.66
C VAL A 343 -29.64 -2.36 -11.72
N SER A 344 -30.08 -3.00 -10.62
CA SER A 344 -29.16 -3.61 -9.67
C SER A 344 -28.38 -4.78 -10.26
N GLY A 345 -27.10 -4.93 -9.83
CA GLY A 345 -26.24 -6.03 -10.25
C GLY A 345 -25.49 -5.82 -11.56
N MET A 346 -25.58 -4.64 -12.20
CA MET A 346 -24.84 -4.30 -13.41
C MET A 346 -23.80 -3.21 -13.12
N TYR A 347 -22.55 -3.59 -12.93
CA TYR A 347 -21.46 -2.71 -12.47
C TYR A 347 -20.66 -2.13 -13.65
N GLU A 348 -21.37 -1.49 -14.60
CA GLU A 348 -20.78 -0.78 -15.75
C GLU A 348 -21.33 0.65 -15.85
N PHE A 349 -20.51 1.62 -16.25
CA PHE A 349 -20.91 3.02 -16.34
C PHE A 349 -22.16 3.29 -17.19
N GLY A 350 -22.46 2.41 -18.15
CA GLY A 350 -23.69 2.51 -18.95
C GLY A 350 -24.97 2.37 -18.14
N ASN A 351 -24.89 1.74 -16.96
CA ASN A 351 -26.03 1.54 -16.06
C ASN A 351 -26.30 2.74 -15.13
N PHE A 352 -25.41 3.75 -15.09
CA PHE A 352 -25.51 4.89 -14.16
C PHE A 352 -25.81 6.18 -14.93
N VAL A 353 -26.71 7.01 -14.41
CA VAL A 353 -27.22 8.19 -15.08
C VAL A 353 -26.28 9.38 -14.96
N ASN A 354 -25.90 9.77 -13.72
CA ASN A 354 -25.21 11.02 -13.44
C ASN A 354 -23.71 10.85 -13.42
N ILE A 355 -22.98 11.68 -14.14
CA ILE A 355 -21.52 11.80 -14.02
C ILE A 355 -21.23 12.65 -12.79
N SER A 356 -20.50 12.07 -11.83
CA SER A 356 -20.07 12.75 -10.61
C SER A 356 -18.63 13.24 -10.70
N SER A 357 -17.76 12.45 -11.35
CA SER A 357 -16.36 12.83 -11.58
C SER A 357 -15.81 12.11 -12.82
N LEU A 358 -14.96 12.81 -13.56
CA LEU A 358 -14.18 12.25 -14.67
C LEU A 358 -12.84 12.96 -14.73
N SER A 359 -11.75 12.20 -14.71
CA SER A 359 -10.40 12.76 -14.74
C SER A 359 -9.44 11.84 -15.48
N SER A 360 -8.49 12.42 -16.19
CA SER A 360 -7.37 11.68 -16.77
C SER A 360 -6.15 12.59 -16.92
N TYR A 361 -4.97 12.03 -16.75
CA TYR A 361 -3.72 12.73 -17.03
C TYR A 361 -2.60 11.74 -17.33
N THR A 362 -1.49 12.26 -17.83
CA THR A 362 -0.28 11.50 -18.11
C THR A 362 0.92 12.27 -17.61
N ASP A 363 1.72 11.62 -16.78
CA ASP A 363 3.00 12.12 -16.33
C ASP A 363 4.15 11.39 -17.00
N THR A 364 5.18 12.15 -17.33
CA THR A 364 6.40 11.61 -17.93
C THR A 364 7.64 12.13 -17.22
N TYR A 365 8.60 11.23 -17.03
CA TYR A 365 9.86 11.55 -16.41
C TYR A 365 11.01 10.83 -17.13
N LYS A 366 12.10 11.55 -17.42
CA LYS A 366 13.25 10.99 -18.13
C LYS A 366 14.53 11.40 -17.44
N LYS A 367 15.48 10.46 -17.41
CA LYS A 367 16.87 10.71 -17.01
C LYS A 367 17.82 10.17 -18.08
N GLU A 368 18.95 10.83 -18.21
CA GLU A 368 20.08 10.38 -19.02
C GLU A 368 21.37 10.61 -18.22
N GLY A 369 22.23 9.61 -18.18
CA GLY A 369 23.46 9.69 -17.40
C GLY A 369 24.66 9.11 -18.12
N TYR A 370 25.78 9.82 -18.07
CA TYR A 370 27.11 9.36 -18.49
C TYR A 370 27.96 9.18 -17.24
N PHE A 371 28.60 8.04 -17.08
CA PHE A 371 29.34 7.79 -15.86
C PHE A 371 30.60 6.94 -16.11
N GLY A 372 31.57 7.11 -15.23
CA GLY A 372 32.79 6.31 -15.24
C GLY A 372 33.28 6.05 -13.82
N ARG A 373 33.96 4.93 -13.64
CA ARG A 373 34.63 4.56 -12.39
C ARG A 373 35.95 3.86 -12.70
N ILE A 374 36.97 4.20 -11.94
CA ILE A 374 38.27 3.52 -11.95
C ILE A 374 38.54 3.06 -10.52
N ASN A 375 38.76 1.77 -10.34
CA ASN A 375 39.32 1.21 -9.12
C ASN A 375 40.74 0.73 -9.41
N TYR A 376 41.63 1.00 -8.50
CA TYR A 376 43.01 0.58 -8.56
C TYR A 376 43.45 0.05 -7.20
N ASP A 377 44.14 -1.06 -7.21
CA ASP A 377 44.87 -1.52 -6.03
C ASP A 377 46.33 -1.90 -6.41
N TYR A 378 47.24 -1.64 -5.50
CA TYR A 378 48.61 -2.06 -5.57
C TYR A 378 48.94 -3.04 -4.46
N ALA A 379 49.36 -4.25 -4.84
CA ALA A 379 49.76 -5.34 -3.94
C ALA A 379 48.74 -5.66 -2.83
N HIS A 380 47.46 -5.34 -3.05
CA HIS A 380 46.38 -5.42 -2.04
C HIS A 380 46.65 -4.62 -0.77
N LYS A 381 47.52 -3.60 -0.85
CA LYS A 381 47.87 -2.69 0.26
C LYS A 381 47.29 -1.29 0.08
N TYR A 382 47.43 -0.74 -1.11
CA TYR A 382 47.01 0.61 -1.45
C TYR A 382 45.84 0.56 -2.41
N TYR A 383 44.75 1.19 -2.06
CA TYR A 383 43.55 1.22 -2.85
C TYR A 383 43.20 2.65 -3.22
N ALA A 384 42.75 2.86 -4.42
CA ALA A 384 42.22 4.13 -4.90
C ALA A 384 40.98 3.88 -5.76
N SER A 385 39.96 4.72 -5.60
CA SER A 385 38.77 4.72 -6.45
C SER A 385 38.44 6.14 -6.87
N LEU A 386 38.04 6.31 -8.12
CA LEU A 386 37.52 7.57 -8.65
C LEU A 386 36.25 7.28 -9.43
N SER A 387 35.18 8.03 -9.16
CA SER A 387 34.01 7.99 -10.00
C SER A 387 33.55 9.39 -10.40
N TYR A 388 32.88 9.44 -11.56
CA TYR A 388 32.28 10.66 -12.09
C TYR A 388 30.94 10.30 -12.75
N ARG A 389 29.92 11.15 -12.53
CA ARG A 389 28.63 11.08 -13.21
C ARG A 389 28.22 12.46 -13.72
N HIS A 390 27.67 12.46 -14.93
CA HIS A 390 27.03 13.59 -15.57
C HIS A 390 25.60 13.19 -15.86
N ASP A 391 24.65 13.63 -15.02
CA ASP A 391 23.26 13.20 -15.04
C ASP A 391 22.35 14.37 -15.45
N GLY A 392 21.43 14.10 -16.39
CA GLY A 392 20.39 15.01 -16.82
C GLY A 392 19.00 14.51 -16.37
N SER A 393 18.16 15.44 -15.90
CA SER A 393 16.78 15.16 -15.48
C SER A 393 15.78 16.04 -16.20
N SER A 394 14.66 15.47 -16.64
CA SER A 394 13.56 16.21 -17.26
C SER A 394 12.80 17.13 -16.29
N ARG A 395 13.06 17.04 -14.98
CA ARG A 395 12.45 17.91 -13.96
C ARG A 395 13.03 19.33 -13.94
N PHE A 396 14.14 19.56 -14.66
CA PHE A 396 14.80 20.86 -14.71
C PHE A 396 14.74 21.48 -16.11
N ALA A 397 14.75 22.82 -16.14
CA ALA A 397 14.88 23.59 -17.38
C ALA A 397 16.18 23.21 -18.13
N LYS A 398 16.22 23.46 -19.43
CA LYS A 398 17.31 23.04 -20.30
C LYS A 398 18.69 23.48 -19.81
N GLU A 399 18.77 24.69 -19.26
CA GLU A 399 19.99 25.35 -18.77
C GLU A 399 20.53 24.72 -17.48
N ASN A 400 19.64 24.15 -16.65
CA ASN A 400 19.95 23.59 -15.32
C ASN A 400 19.77 22.06 -15.25
N ARG A 401 19.49 21.44 -16.39
CA ARG A 401 19.12 20.02 -16.49
C ARG A 401 20.23 19.08 -16.04
N TRP A 402 21.48 19.44 -16.29
CA TRP A 402 22.63 18.58 -16.10
C TRP A 402 23.38 18.89 -14.81
N GLY A 403 23.60 17.85 -13.98
CA GLY A 403 24.42 17.87 -12.78
C GLY A 403 25.71 17.05 -12.97
N ASN A 404 26.77 17.45 -12.27
CA ASN A 404 28.06 16.77 -12.25
C ASN A 404 28.36 16.31 -10.84
N PHE A 405 28.63 15.03 -10.67
CA PHE A 405 28.87 14.42 -9.37
C PHE A 405 30.10 13.52 -9.45
N TRP A 406 30.97 13.65 -8.46
CA TRP A 406 32.21 12.88 -8.44
C TRP A 406 32.49 12.33 -7.06
N SER A 407 33.28 11.26 -7.01
CA SER A 407 33.76 10.74 -5.74
C SER A 407 35.22 10.23 -5.88
N PHE A 408 35.92 10.34 -4.77
CA PHE A 408 37.24 9.80 -4.61
C PHE A 408 37.32 9.01 -3.30
N GLY A 409 37.97 7.84 -3.37
CA GLY A 409 38.24 7.00 -2.18
C GLY A 409 39.68 6.54 -2.18
N ALA A 410 40.29 6.49 -1.00
CA ALA A 410 41.62 5.92 -0.78
C ALA A 410 41.59 4.96 0.39
N GLY A 411 42.38 3.91 0.32
CA GLY A 411 42.55 2.92 1.39
C GLY A 411 43.98 2.46 1.50
N TRP A 412 44.45 2.31 2.74
CA TRP A 412 45.76 1.78 3.06
C TRP A 412 45.65 0.65 4.06
N ARG A 413 46.00 -0.57 3.64
CA ARG A 413 46.04 -1.74 4.53
C ARG A 413 47.42 -1.78 5.22
N ILE A 414 47.48 -1.14 6.36
CA ILE A 414 48.70 -0.97 7.16
C ILE A 414 49.23 -2.32 7.64
N SER A 415 48.34 -3.27 7.96
CA SER A 415 48.73 -4.61 8.43
C SER A 415 49.59 -5.41 7.40
N GLU A 416 49.51 -5.07 6.11
CA GLU A 416 50.28 -5.73 5.06
C GLU A 416 51.67 -5.10 4.84
N GLU A 417 52.04 -4.07 5.61
CA GLU A 417 53.34 -3.42 5.48
C GLU A 417 54.45 -4.22 6.14
N ALA A 418 55.69 -4.05 5.62
CA ALA A 418 56.83 -4.78 6.08
C ALA A 418 57.12 -4.57 7.60
N PHE A 419 56.88 -3.36 8.09
CA PHE A 419 57.07 -3.00 9.51
C PHE A 419 55.96 -3.59 10.44
N MET A 420 54.88 -4.14 9.92
CA MET A 420 53.80 -4.78 10.70
C MET A 420 53.99 -6.30 10.79
N LYS A 421 54.88 -6.92 10.04
CA LYS A 421 55.04 -8.39 9.93
C LYS A 421 55.31 -9.07 11.29
N ASP A 422 55.99 -8.38 12.19
CA ASP A 422 56.27 -8.90 13.53
C ASP A 422 55.20 -8.60 14.58
N VAL A 423 54.19 -7.83 14.23
CA VAL A 423 53.09 -7.43 15.12
C VAL A 423 51.93 -8.44 15.00
N LYS A 424 52.16 -9.66 15.52
CA LYS A 424 51.26 -10.81 15.35
C LYS A 424 49.84 -10.64 15.96
N TRP A 425 49.71 -9.71 16.89
CA TRP A 425 48.41 -9.46 17.54
C TRP A 425 47.48 -8.54 16.72
N VAL A 426 47.97 -7.94 15.63
CA VAL A 426 47.16 -7.15 14.68
C VAL A 426 46.96 -7.97 13.40
N ASN A 427 45.75 -8.50 13.22
CA ASN A 427 45.41 -9.34 12.07
C ASN A 427 44.95 -8.51 10.85
N ASN A 428 44.35 -7.36 11.10
CA ASN A 428 43.95 -6.40 10.11
C ASN A 428 44.07 -4.98 10.67
N LEU A 429 44.63 -4.08 9.90
CA LEU A 429 44.63 -2.65 10.20
C LEU A 429 44.56 -1.92 8.85
N LYS A 430 43.44 -1.22 8.61
CA LYS A 430 43.20 -0.51 7.36
C LYS A 430 42.64 0.87 7.64
N LEU A 431 43.28 1.87 7.12
CA LEU A 431 42.78 3.24 7.06
C LEU A 431 42.08 3.47 5.72
N ARG A 432 40.88 4.03 5.73
CA ARG A 432 40.19 4.46 4.52
C ARG A 432 39.67 5.90 4.66
N ALA A 433 39.63 6.60 3.55
CA ALA A 433 39.02 7.91 3.46
C ALA A 433 38.26 8.02 2.14
N SER A 434 37.12 8.69 2.15
CA SER A 434 36.37 8.99 0.96
C SER A 434 35.73 10.38 1.00
N TYR A 435 35.59 10.95 -0.18
CA TYR A 435 34.82 12.15 -0.44
C TYR A 435 33.93 11.88 -1.64
N GLY A 436 32.66 12.28 -1.60
CA GLY A 436 31.77 12.07 -2.72
C GLY A 436 30.59 13.05 -2.73
N GLU A 437 30.15 13.33 -3.94
CA GLU A 437 28.97 14.13 -4.24
C GLU A 437 27.92 13.25 -4.90
N THR A 438 26.66 13.38 -4.44
CA THR A 438 25.49 12.74 -5.05
C THR A 438 24.42 13.77 -5.34
N GLY A 439 23.81 13.67 -6.53
CA GLY A 439 22.70 14.52 -6.93
C GLY A 439 21.35 13.97 -6.49
N ASN A 440 20.46 14.87 -6.11
CA ASN A 440 19.06 14.58 -5.88
C ASN A 440 18.21 15.49 -6.78
N ASP A 441 17.27 14.90 -7.53
CA ASP A 441 16.29 15.59 -8.38
C ASP A 441 14.84 15.30 -7.94
N ASN A 442 14.66 14.77 -6.73
CA ASN A 442 13.33 14.46 -6.22
C ASN A 442 12.68 15.73 -5.67
N ILE A 443 11.80 16.30 -6.47
CA ILE A 443 10.96 17.44 -6.12
C ILE A 443 9.57 16.91 -5.82
N LEU A 444 9.02 17.30 -4.69
CA LEU A 444 7.68 16.96 -4.26
C LEU A 444 6.79 18.21 -4.32
N ASP A 445 5.51 18.01 -4.57
CA ASP A 445 4.50 19.06 -4.44
C ASP A 445 4.03 19.23 -2.97
N SER A 446 3.08 20.13 -2.72
CA SER A 446 2.51 20.39 -1.39
C SER A 446 1.79 19.19 -0.75
N ASP A 447 1.35 18.22 -1.54
CA ASP A 447 0.69 16.99 -1.09
C ASP A 447 1.70 15.86 -0.82
N GLY A 448 2.97 16.08 -1.15
CA GLY A 448 4.08 15.14 -1.00
C GLY A 448 4.20 14.17 -2.18
N ASP A 449 3.51 14.43 -3.28
CA ASP A 449 3.58 13.66 -4.52
C ASP A 449 4.73 14.16 -5.42
N PRO A 450 5.30 13.29 -6.30
CA PRO A 450 6.38 13.71 -7.20
C PRO A 450 5.94 14.78 -8.20
N ASP A 451 6.57 15.96 -8.16
CA ASP A 451 6.41 16.98 -9.19
C ASP A 451 7.36 16.71 -10.38
N TYR A 452 6.78 16.52 -11.55
CA TYR A 452 7.54 16.24 -12.78
C TYR A 452 7.82 17.47 -13.63
N TYR A 453 7.14 18.60 -13.37
CA TYR A 453 7.20 19.80 -14.19
C TYR A 453 7.43 21.10 -13.39
N PRO A 454 8.20 21.10 -12.29
CA PRO A 454 8.27 22.23 -11.34
C PRO A 454 8.91 23.49 -11.94
N TYR A 455 9.60 23.35 -13.09
CA TYR A 455 10.21 24.49 -13.79
C TYR A 455 9.27 25.19 -14.77
N GLN A 456 8.05 24.64 -15.01
CA GLN A 456 7.10 25.15 -15.99
C GLN A 456 5.96 25.93 -15.36
N THR A 457 5.49 26.96 -16.07
CA THR A 457 4.20 27.57 -15.75
C THR A 457 3.08 26.62 -16.17
N LEU A 458 2.21 26.26 -15.22
CA LEU A 458 1.11 25.35 -15.46
C LEU A 458 -0.23 26.06 -15.41
N TYR A 459 -1.17 25.59 -16.24
CA TYR A 459 -2.54 26.07 -16.32
C TYR A 459 -3.51 24.93 -15.98
N GLY A 460 -4.46 25.21 -15.10
CA GLY A 460 -5.62 24.35 -14.87
C GLY A 460 -6.58 24.47 -16.06
N LEU A 461 -6.97 23.32 -16.61
CA LEU A 461 -7.87 23.20 -17.76
C LEU A 461 -9.25 22.70 -17.32
N GLY A 462 -10.24 22.76 -18.21
CA GLY A 462 -11.59 22.24 -17.95
C GLY A 462 -12.53 23.21 -17.24
N TYR A 463 -12.15 24.46 -17.09
CA TYR A 463 -13.00 25.51 -16.52
C TYR A 463 -13.88 26.14 -17.58
N LYS A 464 -14.98 26.77 -17.15
CA LYS A 464 -15.92 27.49 -18.01
C LYS A 464 -15.87 28.97 -17.70
N ASN A 465 -15.82 29.78 -18.76
CA ASN A 465 -16.09 31.21 -18.72
C ASN A 465 -17.38 31.46 -19.50
N GLY A 466 -18.53 31.43 -18.82
CA GLY A 466 -19.83 31.37 -19.47
C GLY A 466 -20.02 30.07 -20.26
N SER A 467 -20.20 30.15 -21.58
CA SER A 467 -20.28 29.01 -22.50
C SER A 467 -18.93 28.57 -23.08
N GLU A 468 -17.89 29.38 -22.91
CA GLU A 468 -16.56 29.16 -23.45
C GLU A 468 -15.72 28.28 -22.57
N ALA A 469 -14.85 27.44 -23.17
CA ALA A 469 -13.82 26.69 -22.42
C ALA A 469 -12.76 27.67 -21.89
N GLY A 470 -12.42 27.52 -20.60
CA GLY A 470 -11.46 28.37 -19.90
C GLY A 470 -10.28 27.62 -19.36
N ALA A 471 -9.17 28.32 -19.20
CA ALA A 471 -8.01 27.89 -18.46
C ALA A 471 -7.59 29.01 -17.51
N TYR A 472 -7.10 28.67 -16.33
CA TYR A 472 -6.50 29.64 -15.46
C TYR A 472 -5.13 29.15 -14.99
N PHE A 473 -4.33 30.09 -14.63
CA PHE A 473 -2.98 29.91 -14.14
C PHE A 473 -2.96 29.23 -12.76
N THR A 474 -2.21 28.15 -12.60
CA THR A 474 -2.14 27.38 -11.35
C THR A 474 -0.78 27.42 -10.68
N VAL A 475 0.32 27.39 -11.44
CA VAL A 475 1.68 27.30 -10.90
C VAL A 475 2.60 28.28 -11.62
N ILE A 476 3.41 29.01 -10.86
CA ILE A 476 4.47 29.89 -11.37
C ILE A 476 5.72 29.07 -11.68
N ALA A 477 6.28 29.24 -12.88
CA ALA A 477 7.52 28.60 -13.28
C ALA A 477 8.68 28.98 -12.37
N ASN A 478 9.51 28.00 -12.03
CA ASN A 478 10.83 28.26 -11.44
C ASN A 478 11.94 27.65 -12.34
N PRO A 479 12.33 28.34 -13.41
CA PRO A 479 13.35 27.82 -14.33
C PRO A 479 14.75 27.77 -13.73
N SER A 480 14.98 28.38 -12.55
CA SER A 480 16.27 28.33 -11.84
C SER A 480 16.49 27.09 -11.00
N LEU A 481 15.48 26.21 -10.89
CA LEU A 481 15.60 24.93 -10.20
C LEU A 481 16.74 24.10 -10.80
N LYS A 482 17.57 23.53 -9.95
CA LYS A 482 18.72 22.68 -10.29
C LYS A 482 18.84 21.52 -9.30
N TRP A 483 19.77 20.64 -9.58
CA TRP A 483 20.08 19.51 -8.73
C TRP A 483 20.47 19.93 -7.31
N GLU A 484 19.85 19.33 -6.31
CA GLU A 484 20.35 19.32 -4.94
C GLU A 484 21.61 18.43 -4.91
N THR A 485 22.65 18.89 -4.20
CA THR A 485 23.89 18.14 -4.07
C THR A 485 24.14 17.77 -2.61
N GLN A 486 24.25 16.47 -2.35
CA GLN A 486 24.68 15.96 -1.06
C GLN A 486 26.17 15.62 -1.13
N ILE A 487 26.95 16.21 -0.21
CA ILE A 487 28.39 16.00 -0.08
C ILE A 487 28.63 15.14 1.15
N SER A 488 29.37 14.05 0.97
CA SER A 488 29.75 13.14 2.06
C SER A 488 31.26 13.02 2.16
N THR A 489 31.79 13.19 3.36
CA THR A 489 33.20 12.92 3.70
C THR A 489 33.23 11.85 4.78
N ASP A 490 34.06 10.85 4.59
CA ASP A 490 34.18 9.71 5.49
C ASP A 490 35.63 9.33 5.70
N ILE A 491 36.01 9.07 6.97
CA ILE A 491 37.33 8.57 7.35
C ILE A 491 37.12 7.45 8.35
N ALA A 492 37.67 6.27 8.09
CA ALA A 492 37.51 5.14 8.98
C ALA A 492 38.81 4.34 9.20
N LEU A 493 38.97 3.83 10.40
CA LEU A 493 39.99 2.87 10.79
C LEU A 493 39.31 1.53 11.08
N GLU A 494 39.64 0.54 10.26
CA GLU A 494 39.22 -0.85 10.43
C GLU A 494 40.32 -1.63 11.09
N PHE A 495 40.02 -2.39 12.15
CA PHE A 495 41.01 -3.17 12.86
C PHE A 495 40.51 -4.59 13.18
N GLY A 496 41.43 -5.52 13.20
CA GLY A 496 41.27 -6.88 13.69
C GLY A 496 42.44 -7.20 14.63
N LEU A 497 42.16 -7.56 15.86
CA LEU A 497 43.14 -7.76 16.90
C LEU A 497 42.95 -9.13 17.55
N PHE A 498 44.05 -9.81 17.89
CA PHE A 498 44.08 -11.06 18.70
C PHE A 498 43.24 -12.21 18.11
N ASP A 499 42.97 -12.24 16.81
CA ASP A 499 42.08 -13.19 16.12
C ASP A 499 40.64 -13.27 16.66
N CYS A 500 40.25 -12.38 17.56
CA CYS A 500 38.95 -12.44 18.24
C CYS A 500 38.22 -11.10 18.30
N LEU A 501 38.89 -9.97 18.12
CA LEU A 501 38.28 -8.64 18.19
C LEU A 501 38.38 -7.94 16.83
N THR A 502 37.25 -7.62 16.22
CA THR A 502 37.16 -6.80 15.03
C THR A 502 36.32 -5.57 15.27
N GLY A 503 36.69 -4.44 14.66
CA GLY A 503 35.91 -3.22 14.82
C GLY A 503 36.24 -2.19 13.74
N THR A 504 35.38 -1.18 13.66
CA THR A 504 35.56 -0.01 12.82
C THR A 504 35.26 1.24 13.63
N ILE A 505 36.14 2.22 13.55
CA ILE A 505 35.93 3.56 14.06
C ILE A 505 35.78 4.47 12.84
N GLU A 506 34.66 5.20 12.76
CA GLU A 506 34.33 5.98 11.58
C GLU A 506 33.92 7.39 12.00
N TYR A 507 34.43 8.38 11.28
CA TYR A 507 33.99 9.76 11.30
C TYR A 507 33.38 10.10 9.94
N PHE A 508 32.17 10.61 9.93
CA PHE A 508 31.52 11.06 8.71
C PHE A 508 30.95 12.48 8.87
N LYS A 509 30.92 13.20 7.77
CA LYS A 509 30.28 14.51 7.64
C LYS A 509 29.44 14.52 6.36
N LYS A 510 28.18 14.98 6.49
CA LYS A 510 27.26 15.17 5.35
C LYS A 510 26.82 16.63 5.31
N ASP A 511 26.94 17.25 4.14
CA ASP A 511 26.45 18.60 3.85
C ASP A 511 25.52 18.51 2.65
N SER A 512 24.37 19.21 2.70
CA SER A 512 23.45 19.35 1.57
C SER A 512 23.49 20.79 1.06
N LYS A 513 23.57 20.95 -0.26
CA LYS A 513 23.54 22.23 -0.95
C LYS A 513 22.38 22.27 -1.94
N ASP A 514 21.88 23.48 -2.18
CA ASP A 514 20.81 23.71 -3.17
C ASP A 514 19.58 22.85 -2.89
N LEU A 515 19.13 22.80 -1.62
CA LEU A 515 18.02 22.00 -1.14
C LEU A 515 16.75 22.27 -1.95
N LEU A 516 16.07 21.20 -2.32
CA LEU A 516 14.79 21.22 -3.01
C LEU A 516 13.66 21.06 -1.99
N PHE A 517 12.89 22.11 -1.76
CA PHE A 517 11.69 22.07 -0.91
C PHE A 517 10.63 23.03 -1.43
N ASP A 518 9.38 22.72 -1.15
CA ASP A 518 8.24 23.55 -1.47
C ASP A 518 8.22 24.80 -0.54
N VAL A 519 7.82 25.95 -1.08
CA VAL A 519 7.84 27.26 -0.39
C VAL A 519 6.42 27.79 -0.27
#